data_fd29750431ca1748f0bca2295f5beb2d
#
_entry.id   fd29750431ca1748f0bca2295f5beb2d
#
_cell.length_a   1.000
_cell.length_b   1.000
_cell.length_c   1.000
_cell.angle_alpha   90.00
_cell.angle_beta   90.00
_cell.angle_gamma   90.00
#
_symmetry.space_group_name_H-M   'P 1'
#
loop_
_entity.id
_entity.type
_entity.pdbx_description
1 polymer ?
#
loop_
_entity_poly.entity_id
_entity_poly.type
_entity_poly.pdbx_seq_one_letter_code
_entity_poly.pdbx_strand_id
1 'polypeptide(L)'
;MDVGSRKIGVALSDPGRRIATPAGVVRRAKSFRETAERLAEFWKGEAVSGIVVGMPLNRDGSQGPRAQSSRQFAHNLSRHFDLPVALWDERFSSVAAERLLLEEADLSRSRRQELVDQTAAAFILQGCLDYLIRPIVPDDEDEPEEEADADGTPEERDPPL
;
A
#
# COMPACT_ATOMS: atom_id res chain seq x y z
N MET A 1 7.98 -1.55 -3.11
CA MET A 1 8.83 -0.49 -3.72
C MET A 1 8.19 0.88 -3.49
N ASP A 2 8.99 1.85 -3.10
CA ASP A 2 8.62 3.28 -3.10
C ASP A 2 9.26 3.94 -4.32
N VAL A 3 8.42 4.36 -5.29
CA VAL A 3 8.89 4.82 -6.61
C VAL A 3 8.97 6.34 -6.67
N GLY A 4 10.14 6.87 -6.32
CA GLY A 4 10.46 8.29 -6.51
C GLY A 4 10.87 8.65 -7.93
N SER A 5 11.01 9.96 -8.20
CA SER A 5 11.42 10.47 -9.52
C SER A 5 12.88 10.13 -9.88
N ARG A 6 13.76 10.04 -8.90
CA ARG A 6 15.22 9.82 -9.06
C ARG A 6 15.71 8.53 -8.43
N LYS A 7 15.00 8.04 -7.42
CA LYS A 7 15.37 6.90 -6.61
C LYS A 7 14.16 6.01 -6.39
N ILE A 8 14.40 4.73 -6.14
CA ILE A 8 13.39 3.74 -5.80
C ILE A 8 13.87 3.04 -4.53
N GLY A 9 13.09 3.17 -3.46
CA GLY A 9 13.26 2.38 -2.24
C GLY A 9 12.81 0.94 -2.47
N VAL A 10 13.57 -0.02 -1.97
CA VAL A 10 13.30 -1.45 -2.13
C VAL A 10 13.24 -2.10 -0.76
N ALA A 11 12.22 -2.94 -0.57
CA ALA A 11 12.10 -3.83 0.58
C ALA A 11 11.77 -5.24 0.06
N LEU A 12 12.15 -6.24 0.84
CA LEU A 12 11.87 -7.66 0.58
C LEU A 12 11.08 -8.24 1.75
N SER A 13 10.19 -9.19 1.46
CA SER A 13 9.56 -9.98 2.51
C SER A 13 10.38 -11.21 2.83
N ASP A 14 10.17 -11.75 4.04
CA ASP A 14 10.57 -13.11 4.36
C ASP A 14 9.81 -14.14 3.48
N PRO A 15 10.29 -15.39 3.37
CA PRO A 15 9.61 -16.42 2.60
C PRO A 15 8.19 -16.72 3.09
N GLY A 16 7.90 -16.48 4.37
CA GLY A 16 6.56 -16.60 4.96
C GLY A 16 5.61 -15.46 4.61
N ARG A 17 6.10 -14.41 3.95
CA ARG A 17 5.34 -13.20 3.60
C ARG A 17 4.69 -12.53 4.81
N ARG A 18 5.42 -12.44 5.92
CA ARG A 18 4.95 -11.87 7.18
C ARG A 18 5.65 -10.57 7.55
N ILE A 19 6.95 -10.47 7.25
CA ILE A 19 7.81 -9.37 7.67
C ILE A 19 8.45 -8.73 6.43
N ALA A 20 8.30 -7.41 6.30
CA ALA A 20 8.98 -6.61 5.30
C ALA A 20 10.27 -6.01 5.86
N THR A 21 11.39 -6.25 5.19
CA THR A 21 12.70 -5.74 5.57
C THR A 21 13.21 -4.76 4.51
N PRO A 22 13.70 -3.56 4.90
CA PRO A 22 14.38 -2.66 3.98
C PRO A 22 15.56 -3.36 3.31
N ALA A 23 15.65 -3.28 1.97
CA ALA A 23 16.73 -3.91 1.21
C ALA A 23 17.74 -2.89 0.66
N GLY A 24 17.28 -1.72 0.24
CA GLY A 24 18.15 -0.69 -0.27
C GLY A 24 17.46 0.36 -1.13
N VAL A 25 18.26 1.13 -1.85
CA VAL A 25 17.79 2.18 -2.77
C VAL A 25 18.47 2.05 -4.12
N VAL A 26 17.67 2.05 -5.18
CA VAL A 26 18.14 2.08 -6.56
C VAL A 26 18.05 3.50 -7.12
N ARG A 27 19.12 4.00 -7.69
CA ARG A 27 19.08 5.22 -8.53
C ARG A 27 18.50 4.87 -9.89
N ARG A 28 17.46 5.58 -10.28
CA ARG A 28 16.86 5.40 -11.61
C ARG A 28 17.87 5.74 -12.70
N ALA A 29 17.97 4.88 -13.70
CA ALA A 29 18.72 5.13 -14.92
C ALA A 29 17.89 5.95 -15.91
N LYS A 30 18.50 6.33 -17.03
CA LYS A 30 17.81 7.03 -18.13
C LYS A 30 16.75 6.16 -18.80
N SER A 31 16.99 4.83 -18.86
CA SER A 31 16.05 3.87 -19.41
C SER A 31 15.36 3.06 -18.31
N PHE A 32 14.12 2.63 -18.61
CA PHE A 32 13.40 1.71 -17.75
C PHE A 32 14.15 0.37 -17.61
N ARG A 33 14.65 -0.16 -18.74
CA ARG A 33 15.35 -1.46 -18.80
C ARG A 33 16.55 -1.49 -17.85
N GLU A 34 17.41 -0.48 -17.91
CA GLU A 34 18.57 -0.40 -17.02
C GLU A 34 18.16 -0.24 -15.55
N THR A 35 17.07 0.49 -15.27
CA THR A 35 16.51 0.59 -13.92
C THR A 35 16.00 -0.77 -13.43
N ALA A 36 15.32 -1.52 -14.27
CA ALA A 36 14.81 -2.86 -13.95
C ALA A 36 15.94 -3.86 -13.70
N GLU A 37 17.00 -3.82 -14.50
CA GLU A 37 18.20 -4.64 -14.27
C GLU A 37 18.86 -4.36 -12.91
N ARG A 38 18.97 -3.09 -12.53
CA ARG A 38 19.46 -2.70 -11.20
C ARG A 38 18.56 -3.15 -10.06
N LEU A 39 17.25 -3.11 -10.26
CA LEU A 39 16.29 -3.62 -9.28
C LEU A 39 16.43 -5.13 -9.11
N ALA A 40 16.61 -5.88 -10.20
CA ALA A 40 16.74 -7.33 -10.18
C ALA A 40 17.93 -7.83 -9.33
N GLU A 41 18.98 -7.04 -9.15
CA GLU A 41 20.11 -7.41 -8.30
C GLU A 41 19.72 -7.59 -6.82
N PHE A 42 18.65 -6.90 -6.35
CA PHE A 42 18.18 -7.03 -4.96
C PHE A 42 17.54 -8.37 -4.64
N TRP A 43 17.00 -9.05 -5.63
CA TRP A 43 16.37 -10.38 -5.44
C TRP A 43 17.04 -11.48 -6.24
N LYS A 44 18.28 -11.26 -6.64
CA LYS A 44 19.08 -12.27 -7.33
C LYS A 44 19.28 -13.50 -6.45
N GLY A 45 18.77 -14.63 -6.90
CA GLY A 45 18.79 -15.88 -6.14
C GLY A 45 17.61 -16.08 -5.20
N GLU A 46 16.70 -15.12 -5.09
CA GLU A 46 15.46 -15.22 -4.30
C GLU A 46 14.27 -15.60 -5.19
N ALA A 47 13.34 -16.37 -4.63
CA ALA A 47 12.11 -16.76 -5.33
C ALA A 47 11.04 -15.65 -5.15
N VAL A 48 11.14 -14.59 -5.94
CA VAL A 48 10.13 -13.51 -5.92
C VAL A 48 8.87 -13.94 -6.65
N SER A 49 7.73 -13.93 -5.95
CA SER A 49 6.42 -14.33 -6.48
C SER A 49 5.55 -13.15 -6.94
N GLY A 50 5.92 -11.92 -6.59
CA GLY A 50 5.19 -10.71 -6.96
C GLY A 50 5.86 -9.45 -6.47
N ILE A 51 5.39 -8.31 -6.94
CA ILE A 51 5.95 -6.99 -6.65
C ILE A 51 4.83 -6.10 -6.11
N VAL A 52 5.12 -5.34 -5.06
CA VAL A 52 4.23 -4.30 -4.52
C VAL A 52 4.83 -2.95 -4.82
N VAL A 53 4.06 -2.05 -5.43
CA VAL A 53 4.45 -0.69 -5.76
C VAL A 53 3.55 0.29 -5.02
N GLY A 54 4.14 1.24 -4.31
CA GLY A 54 3.42 2.32 -3.65
C GLY A 54 2.70 3.22 -4.65
N MET A 55 1.47 3.60 -4.31
CA MET A 55 0.62 4.48 -5.09
C MET A 55 0.41 5.79 -4.32
N PRO A 56 1.09 6.87 -4.71
CA PRO A 56 0.96 8.16 -4.04
C PRO A 56 -0.35 8.84 -4.47
N LEU A 57 -1.42 8.59 -3.73
CA LEU A 57 -2.71 9.26 -3.92
C LEU A 57 -2.74 10.63 -3.22
N ASN A 58 -3.53 11.56 -3.75
CA ASN A 58 -3.87 12.79 -3.06
C ASN A 58 -4.71 12.51 -1.80
N ARG A 59 -4.84 13.49 -0.88
CA ARG A 59 -5.62 13.32 0.36
C ARG A 59 -7.10 12.97 0.10
N ASP A 60 -7.65 13.45 -1.01
CA ASP A 60 -9.01 13.17 -1.46
C ASP A 60 -9.16 11.82 -2.20
N GLY A 61 -8.07 11.05 -2.32
CA GLY A 61 -8.04 9.78 -3.04
C GLY A 61 -7.85 9.90 -4.54
N SER A 62 -7.79 11.11 -5.09
CA SER A 62 -7.56 11.32 -6.53
C SER A 62 -6.12 10.97 -6.95
N GLN A 63 -5.94 10.64 -8.23
CA GLN A 63 -4.66 10.27 -8.81
C GLN A 63 -4.01 11.46 -9.50
N GLY A 64 -2.97 12.01 -8.91
CA GLY A 64 -2.14 13.03 -9.54
C GLY A 64 -1.08 12.46 -10.50
N PRO A 65 -0.23 13.32 -11.10
CA PRO A 65 0.81 12.90 -12.04
C PRO A 65 1.79 11.85 -11.48
N ARG A 66 2.09 11.92 -10.18
CA ARG A 66 2.97 10.93 -9.51
C ARG A 66 2.32 9.55 -9.47
N ALA A 67 1.02 9.48 -9.15
CA ALA A 67 0.26 8.23 -9.15
C ALA A 67 0.21 7.59 -10.54
N GLN A 68 0.00 8.40 -11.57
CA GLN A 68 0.04 7.93 -12.97
C GLN A 68 1.41 7.39 -13.36
N SER A 69 2.49 8.07 -12.96
CA SER A 69 3.87 7.60 -13.19
C SER A 69 4.15 6.28 -12.48
N SER A 70 3.72 6.12 -11.21
CA SER A 70 3.87 4.88 -10.46
C SER A 70 3.09 3.73 -11.09
N ARG A 71 1.88 3.98 -11.55
CA ARG A 71 1.06 3.00 -12.28
C ARG A 71 1.72 2.55 -13.58
N GLN A 72 2.25 3.48 -14.37
CA GLN A 72 2.96 3.15 -15.61
C GLN A 72 4.23 2.35 -15.33
N PHE A 73 4.96 2.71 -14.27
CA PHE A 73 6.15 1.99 -13.84
C PHE A 73 5.81 0.56 -13.41
N ALA A 74 4.74 0.37 -12.61
CA ALA A 74 4.23 -0.93 -12.20
C ALA A 74 3.84 -1.81 -13.39
N HIS A 75 3.15 -1.25 -14.38
CA HIS A 75 2.81 -1.96 -15.61
C HIS A 75 4.06 -2.43 -16.39
N ASN A 76 5.06 -1.57 -16.49
CA ASN A 76 6.31 -1.91 -17.14
C ASN A 76 7.08 -3.01 -16.38
N LEU A 77 7.08 -2.98 -15.04
CA LEU A 77 7.68 -4.04 -14.21
C LEU A 77 7.00 -5.38 -14.43
N SER A 78 5.66 -5.42 -14.41
CA SER A 78 4.91 -6.65 -14.65
C SER A 78 5.27 -7.29 -15.98
N ARG A 79 5.34 -6.50 -17.04
CA ARG A 79 5.70 -7.00 -18.38
C ARG A 79 7.16 -7.42 -18.51
N HIS A 80 8.07 -6.72 -17.80
CA HIS A 80 9.50 -7.00 -17.90
C HIS A 80 9.91 -8.27 -17.15
N PHE A 81 9.35 -8.48 -15.96
CA PHE A 81 9.69 -9.62 -15.11
C PHE A 81 8.71 -10.79 -15.21
N ASP A 82 7.60 -10.61 -15.96
CA ASP A 82 6.49 -11.58 -16.01
C ASP A 82 5.97 -11.96 -14.60
N LEU A 83 5.85 -10.95 -13.73
CA LEU A 83 5.39 -11.09 -12.36
C LEU A 83 4.13 -10.27 -12.12
N PRO A 84 3.22 -10.73 -11.23
CA PRO A 84 2.11 -9.93 -10.78
C PRO A 84 2.61 -8.72 -10.00
N VAL A 85 2.00 -7.56 -10.24
CA VAL A 85 2.32 -6.30 -9.55
C VAL A 85 1.06 -5.74 -8.91
N ALA A 86 1.09 -5.57 -7.59
CA ALA A 86 0.04 -4.90 -6.82
C ALA A 86 0.40 -3.42 -6.60
N LEU A 87 -0.61 -2.56 -6.63
CA LEU A 87 -0.50 -1.15 -6.26
C LEU A 87 -1.04 -0.97 -4.85
N TRP A 88 -0.26 -0.33 -3.98
CA TRP A 88 -0.62 -0.11 -2.58
C TRP A 88 -0.71 1.38 -2.25
N ASP A 89 -1.80 1.80 -1.62
CA ASP A 89 -2.04 3.20 -1.23
C ASP A 89 -1.06 3.63 -0.13
N GLU A 90 -0.19 4.60 -0.43
CA GLU A 90 0.84 5.10 0.48
C GLU A 90 0.29 5.95 1.63
N ARG A 91 -0.95 6.43 1.57
CA ARG A 91 -1.54 7.28 2.62
C ARG A 91 -1.52 6.61 3.99
N PHE A 92 -1.50 5.29 4.02
CA PHE A 92 -1.48 4.49 5.26
C PHE A 92 -0.06 4.20 5.79
N SER A 93 1.00 4.51 5.00
CA SER A 93 2.39 4.16 5.34
C SER A 93 3.26 5.34 5.77
N SER A 94 2.95 6.57 5.36
CA SER A 94 3.82 7.74 5.56
C SER A 94 3.99 8.17 7.02
N VAL A 95 2.93 8.07 7.85
CA VAL A 95 2.95 8.57 9.24
C VAL A 95 3.87 7.74 10.14
N ALA A 96 3.95 6.43 9.92
CA ALA A 96 4.82 5.55 10.70
C ALA A 96 6.30 5.72 10.29
N ALA A 97 6.56 5.93 8.99
CA ALA A 97 7.91 6.19 8.47
C ALA A 97 8.49 7.50 9.01
N GLU A 98 7.71 8.58 9.01
CA GLU A 98 8.15 9.88 9.53
C GLU A 98 8.49 9.84 11.03
N ARG A 99 7.75 9.08 11.85
CA ARG A 99 8.01 8.96 13.28
C ARG A 99 9.35 8.29 13.59
N LEU A 100 9.69 7.21 12.90
CA LEU A 100 10.96 6.51 13.09
C LEU A 100 12.16 7.37 12.69
N LEU A 101 11.99 8.29 11.74
CA LEU A 101 13.06 9.15 11.24
C LEU A 101 13.35 10.36 12.13
N LEU A 102 12.38 10.77 12.93
CA LEU A 102 12.56 11.86 13.91
C LEU A 102 13.39 11.41 15.12
N GLU A 103 13.49 10.11 15.37
CA GLU A 103 14.25 9.55 16.50
C GLU A 103 15.77 9.40 16.21
N GLU A 104 16.20 9.47 14.94
CA GLU A 104 17.62 9.35 14.55
C GLU A 104 18.23 10.71 14.16
N ALA A 105 18.45 11.57 15.13
CA ALA A 105 18.91 12.96 14.92
C ALA A 105 20.35 13.13 14.39
N ASP A 106 21.22 12.11 14.48
CA ASP A 106 22.67 12.23 14.23
C ASP A 106 23.15 11.88 12.81
N LEU A 107 22.24 11.58 11.88
CA LEU A 107 22.61 11.18 10.51
C LEU A 107 22.79 12.37 9.57
N SER A 108 23.77 12.27 8.64
CA SER A 108 23.87 13.23 7.55
C SER A 108 22.58 13.26 6.71
N ARG A 109 22.27 14.43 6.12
CA ARG A 109 21.04 14.63 5.31
C ARG A 109 20.87 13.59 4.20
N SER A 110 21.97 13.19 3.53
CA SER A 110 21.95 12.17 2.48
C SER A 110 21.62 10.80 3.02
N ARG A 111 22.22 10.41 4.15
CA ARG A 111 21.99 9.12 4.80
C ARG A 111 20.59 9.00 5.36
N ARG A 112 20.08 10.09 5.94
CA ARG A 112 18.69 10.18 6.40
C ARG A 112 17.71 9.98 5.26
N GLN A 113 17.94 10.61 4.09
CA GLN A 113 17.05 10.44 2.94
C GLN A 113 17.05 9.01 2.39
N GLU A 114 18.20 8.34 2.37
CA GLU A 114 18.27 6.93 1.95
C GLU A 114 17.53 6.01 2.91
N LEU A 115 17.64 6.25 4.21
CA LEU A 115 16.91 5.50 5.23
C LEU A 115 15.39 5.72 5.11
N VAL A 116 14.95 6.96 4.83
CA VAL A 116 13.54 7.29 4.54
C VAL A 116 13.03 6.46 3.38
N ASP A 117 13.73 6.47 2.25
CA ASP A 117 13.30 5.81 1.02
C ASP A 117 13.20 4.27 1.21
N GLN A 118 14.17 3.68 1.95
CA GLN A 118 14.16 2.25 2.28
C GLN A 118 13.02 1.88 3.26
N THR A 119 12.87 2.69 4.30
CA THR A 119 11.85 2.49 5.34
C THR A 119 10.45 2.65 4.76
N ALA A 120 10.23 3.65 3.90
CA ALA A 120 8.95 3.82 3.19
C ALA A 120 8.59 2.58 2.36
N ALA A 121 9.54 2.00 1.63
CA ALA A 121 9.31 0.77 0.88
C ALA A 121 8.93 -0.41 1.78
N ALA A 122 9.54 -0.53 2.97
CA ALA A 122 9.20 -1.58 3.94
C ALA A 122 7.80 -1.38 4.51
N PHE A 123 7.38 -0.15 4.82
CA PHE A 123 6.01 0.13 5.29
C PHE A 123 4.96 -0.14 4.23
N ILE A 124 5.22 0.22 2.96
CA ILE A 124 4.34 -0.11 1.83
C ILE A 124 4.15 -1.63 1.73
N LEU A 125 5.25 -2.38 1.77
CA LEU A 125 5.20 -3.83 1.69
C LEU A 125 4.51 -4.44 2.91
N GLN A 126 4.85 -4.01 4.13
CA GLN A 126 4.24 -4.52 5.36
C GLN A 126 2.73 -4.30 5.38
N GLY A 127 2.25 -3.10 5.01
CA GLY A 127 0.83 -2.82 4.93
C GLY A 127 0.09 -3.77 3.97
N CYS A 128 0.70 -4.09 2.83
CA CYS A 128 0.15 -5.07 1.88
C CYS A 128 0.14 -6.48 2.47
N LEU A 129 1.23 -6.91 3.13
CA LEU A 129 1.32 -8.22 3.77
C LEU A 129 0.29 -8.38 4.90
N ASP A 130 0.15 -7.38 5.75
CA ASP A 130 -0.83 -7.36 6.85
C ASP A 130 -2.27 -7.45 6.33
N TYR A 131 -2.55 -6.81 5.19
CA TYR A 131 -3.84 -6.92 4.53
C TYR A 131 -4.12 -8.33 4.02
N LEU A 132 -3.13 -8.98 3.42
CA LEU A 132 -3.25 -10.33 2.88
C LEU A 132 -3.43 -11.41 3.98
N ILE A 133 -2.97 -11.16 5.20
CA ILE A 133 -3.08 -12.09 6.32
C ILE A 133 -4.41 -11.93 7.07
N ARG A 134 -5.14 -10.80 6.89
CA ARG A 134 -6.43 -10.61 7.55
C ARG A 134 -7.41 -11.70 7.11
N PRO A 135 -8.11 -12.34 8.07
CA PRO A 135 -9.21 -13.21 7.71
C PRO A 135 -10.24 -12.39 6.92
N ILE A 136 -10.72 -12.96 5.82
CA ILE A 136 -11.89 -12.42 5.12
C ILE A 136 -13.05 -12.61 6.08
N VAL A 137 -13.42 -11.56 6.82
CA VAL A 137 -14.71 -11.51 7.50
C VAL A 137 -15.70 -11.20 6.38
N PRO A 138 -16.66 -12.07 6.07
CA PRO A 138 -17.74 -11.68 5.18
C PRO A 138 -18.35 -10.40 5.75
N ASP A 139 -18.56 -9.39 4.91
CA ASP A 139 -19.44 -8.29 5.29
C ASP A 139 -20.76 -8.95 5.70
N ASP A 140 -21.17 -8.78 6.96
CA ASP A 140 -22.50 -9.18 7.40
C ASP A 140 -23.46 -8.33 6.54
N GLU A 141 -23.90 -8.93 5.42
CA GLU A 141 -24.88 -8.34 4.53
C GLU A 141 -26.13 -8.08 5.39
N ASP A 142 -26.43 -6.81 5.55
CA ASP A 142 -27.74 -6.26 5.85
C ASP A 142 -28.67 -7.21 6.64
N GLU A 143 -28.63 -7.14 7.97
CA GLU A 143 -29.81 -7.57 8.73
C GLU A 143 -30.99 -6.75 8.17
N PRO A 144 -32.03 -7.40 7.62
CA PRO A 144 -33.20 -6.67 7.17
C PRO A 144 -33.76 -5.93 8.39
N GLU A 145 -33.88 -4.61 8.28
CA GLU A 145 -34.61 -3.81 9.25
C GLU A 145 -35.99 -4.47 9.45
N GLU A 146 -36.23 -5.07 10.62
CA GLU A 146 -37.54 -5.49 11.04
C GLU A 146 -38.43 -4.25 11.01
N GLU A 147 -39.26 -4.16 9.96
CA GLU A 147 -40.38 -3.23 9.95
C GLU A 147 -41.26 -3.53 11.17
N ALA A 148 -41.12 -2.65 12.17
CA ALA A 148 -42.01 -2.66 13.31
C ALA A 148 -43.42 -2.35 12.81
N ASP A 149 -44.22 -3.42 12.65
CA ASP A 149 -45.65 -3.32 12.43
C ASP A 149 -46.28 -2.48 13.55
N ALA A 150 -46.55 -1.23 13.22
CA ALA A 150 -47.38 -0.36 14.01
C ALA A 150 -48.85 -0.78 13.79
N ASP A 151 -49.28 -1.84 14.48
CA ASP A 151 -50.71 -2.16 14.62
C ASP A 151 -51.38 -1.06 15.48
N GLY A 152 -51.84 -0.03 14.79
CA GLY A 152 -52.72 1.00 15.32
C GLY A 152 -54.18 0.61 15.21
N THR A 153 -54.65 -0.18 16.14
CA THR A 153 -56.12 -0.42 16.30
C THR A 153 -56.79 0.90 16.73
N PRO A 154 -57.78 1.42 16.00
CA PRO A 154 -58.53 2.57 16.47
C PRO A 154 -59.62 2.14 17.50
N GLU A 155 -59.51 2.69 18.69
CA GLU A 155 -60.51 2.62 19.73
C GLU A 155 -61.84 3.21 19.26
N GLU A 156 -62.84 2.36 19.19
CA GLU A 156 -64.26 2.69 18.96
C GLU A 156 -64.79 3.44 20.18
N ARG A 157 -65.10 4.72 20.04
CA ARG A 157 -65.77 5.52 21.05
C ARG A 157 -67.27 5.47 20.82
N ASP A 158 -67.98 4.90 21.80
CA ASP A 158 -69.43 4.95 21.88
C ASP A 158 -69.91 6.42 22.01
N PRO A 159 -71.08 6.76 21.39
CA PRO A 159 -71.68 8.07 21.55
C PRO A 159 -72.51 8.15 22.85
N PRO A 160 -72.56 9.31 23.50
CA PRO A 160 -73.39 9.49 24.68
C PRO A 160 -74.90 9.63 24.35
N LEU A 161 -75.72 9.10 25.27
CA LEU A 161 -77.14 9.19 25.33
C LEU A 161 -77.63 10.63 25.49
#